data_8616c58f25a601259e90b1c441c7dc3b
#
_entry.id   8616c58f25a601259e90b1c441c7dc3b
#
_cell.length_a   1.000
_cell.length_b   1.000
_cell.length_c   1.000
_cell.angle_alpha   90.00
_cell.angle_beta   90.00
_cell.angle_gamma   90.00
#
_symmetry.space_group_name_H-M   'P 1'
#
loop_
_entity.id
_entity.type
_entity.pdbx_description
1 polymer ?
#
loop_
_entity_poly.entity_id
_entity_poly.type
_entity_poly.pdbx_seq_one_letter_code
_entity_poly.pdbx_strand_id
1 'polypeptide(L)'
;MTTKPCTKIVIDAANLIHDDRGIEKTDENGEHVIQMIPQRLVSAVEICTERGYEVIALLKHGTYTYGIIQFKANNPEYSDFASIIQLKEKGIVKLIDSKEDDLFIVEHGLNQNAIILTRDWFNDHRENRSDIDWDKVDTLRI
;
A
#
# COMPACT_ATOMS: atom_id res chain seq x y z
N MET A 1 22.56 2.24 -26.26
CA MET A 1 21.90 3.06 -25.24
C MET A 1 21.31 2.16 -24.17
N THR A 2 21.80 2.29 -22.96
CA THR A 2 21.33 1.47 -21.85
C THR A 2 20.03 2.03 -21.30
N THR A 3 19.04 1.17 -21.14
CA THR A 3 17.79 1.54 -20.48
C THR A 3 18.10 1.87 -19.02
N LYS A 4 17.67 3.03 -18.57
CA LYS A 4 17.86 3.42 -17.18
C LYS A 4 17.04 2.46 -16.28
N PRO A 5 17.63 1.77 -15.31
CA PRO A 5 16.88 0.89 -14.44
C PRO A 5 15.88 1.67 -13.59
N CYS A 6 14.78 1.01 -13.22
CA CYS A 6 13.82 1.59 -12.28
C CYS A 6 14.49 1.74 -10.92
N THR A 7 14.53 2.97 -10.40
CA THR A 7 15.12 3.29 -9.10
C THR A 7 14.06 3.63 -8.05
N LYS A 8 12.80 3.65 -8.44
CA LYS A 8 11.66 3.99 -7.58
C LYS A 8 10.74 2.80 -7.39
N ILE A 9 10.19 2.67 -6.19
CA ILE A 9 9.17 1.67 -5.87
C ILE A 9 7.97 2.39 -5.30
N VAL A 10 6.79 2.09 -5.84
CA VAL A 10 5.50 2.49 -5.30
C VAL A 10 4.87 1.28 -4.64
N ILE A 11 4.58 1.38 -3.36
CA ILE A 11 3.97 0.29 -2.59
C ILE A 11 2.48 0.55 -2.43
N ASP A 12 1.66 -0.45 -2.75
CA ASP A 12 0.25 -0.49 -2.39
C ASP A 12 0.13 -0.85 -0.91
N ALA A 13 0.16 0.17 -0.05
CA ALA A 13 0.31 -0.04 1.37
C ALA A 13 -0.90 -0.77 1.98
N ALA A 14 -2.12 -0.38 1.63
CA ALA A 14 -3.32 -1.02 2.17
C ALA A 14 -3.37 -2.51 1.81
N ASN A 15 -3.05 -2.86 0.56
CA ASN A 15 -3.01 -4.23 0.11
C ASN A 15 -1.96 -5.05 0.87
N LEU A 16 -0.79 -4.45 1.12
CA LEU A 16 0.32 -5.14 1.78
C LEU A 16 0.04 -5.38 3.27
N ILE A 17 -0.50 -4.39 3.98
CA ILE A 17 -0.75 -4.49 5.42
C ILE A 17 -2.04 -5.24 5.76
N HIS A 18 -2.95 -5.41 4.81
CA HIS A 18 -4.20 -6.12 5.06
C HIS A 18 -3.92 -7.56 5.51
N ASP A 19 -4.53 -7.95 6.63
CA ASP A 19 -4.40 -9.31 7.13
C ASP A 19 -5.35 -10.23 6.34
N ASP A 20 -4.78 -10.99 5.43
CA ASP A 20 -5.48 -11.87 4.50
C ASP A 20 -5.53 -13.33 4.96
N ARG A 21 -5.19 -13.60 6.22
CA ARG A 21 -5.15 -14.97 6.77
C ARG A 21 -6.53 -15.57 7.01
N GLY A 22 -7.60 -14.85 6.66
CA GLY A 22 -8.96 -15.35 6.74
C GLY A 22 -9.57 -15.36 8.14
N ILE A 23 -8.94 -14.69 9.10
CA ILE A 23 -9.47 -14.55 10.45
C ILE A 23 -10.41 -13.35 10.46
N GLU A 24 -11.71 -13.62 10.55
CA GLU A 24 -12.69 -12.55 10.72
C GLU A 24 -12.86 -12.24 12.20
N LYS A 25 -12.78 -10.97 12.54
CA LYS A 25 -13.09 -10.49 13.89
C LYS A 25 -14.20 -9.46 13.82
N THR A 26 -15.07 -9.49 14.81
CA THR A 26 -16.10 -8.48 14.99
C THR A 26 -15.85 -7.76 16.31
N ASP A 27 -16.23 -6.48 16.36
CA ASP A 27 -16.19 -5.71 17.59
C ASP A 27 -17.41 -6.01 18.49
N GLU A 28 -17.53 -5.30 19.60
CA GLU A 28 -18.63 -5.45 20.55
C GLU A 28 -20.00 -5.19 19.92
N ASN A 29 -20.05 -4.41 18.84
CA ASN A 29 -21.29 -4.07 18.12
C ASN A 29 -21.57 -5.01 16.95
N GLY A 30 -20.75 -6.05 16.75
CA GLY A 30 -20.92 -7.00 15.65
C GLY A 30 -20.41 -6.49 14.31
N GLU A 31 -19.70 -5.35 14.27
CA GLU A 31 -19.11 -4.82 13.07
C GLU A 31 -17.75 -5.46 12.79
N HIS A 32 -17.43 -5.63 11.50
CA HIS A 32 -16.13 -6.18 11.11
C HIS A 32 -15.00 -5.25 11.50
N VAL A 33 -13.97 -5.82 12.11
CA VAL A 33 -12.75 -5.11 12.45
C VAL A 33 -11.76 -5.25 11.28
N ILE A 34 -11.25 -4.13 10.79
CA ILE A 34 -10.19 -4.15 9.79
C ILE A 34 -8.92 -4.65 10.46
N GLN A 35 -8.39 -5.77 9.97
CA GLN A 35 -7.16 -6.34 10.52
C GLN A 35 -5.98 -5.94 9.67
N MET A 36 -4.93 -5.48 10.33
CA MET A 36 -3.72 -4.99 9.68
C MET A 36 -2.48 -5.64 10.29
N ILE A 37 -1.47 -5.81 9.44
CA ILE A 37 -0.13 -6.21 9.87
C ILE A 37 0.84 -5.12 9.42
N PRO A 38 0.98 -4.03 10.20
CA PRO A 38 1.83 -2.90 9.81
C PRO A 38 3.28 -3.28 9.56
N GLN A 39 3.78 -4.30 10.25
CA GLN A 39 5.16 -4.75 10.10
C GLN A 39 5.49 -5.19 8.67
N ARG A 40 4.52 -5.65 7.90
CA ARG A 40 4.73 -5.99 6.49
C ARG A 40 5.20 -4.78 5.69
N LEU A 41 4.60 -3.61 5.94
CA LEU A 41 5.00 -2.38 5.26
C LEU A 41 6.38 -1.92 5.73
N VAL A 42 6.63 -1.95 7.03
CA VAL A 42 7.92 -1.57 7.59
C VAL A 42 9.05 -2.40 6.98
N SER A 43 8.88 -3.71 6.95
CA SER A 43 9.87 -4.63 6.38
C SER A 43 10.10 -4.39 4.89
N ALA A 44 9.03 -4.15 4.13
CA ALA A 44 9.14 -3.87 2.70
C ALA A 44 9.90 -2.57 2.45
N VAL A 45 9.59 -1.51 3.21
CA VAL A 45 10.29 -0.22 3.11
C VAL A 45 11.77 -0.38 3.42
N GLU A 46 12.10 -1.08 4.50
CA GLU A 46 13.49 -1.31 4.90
C GLU A 46 14.28 -2.07 3.83
N ILE A 47 13.73 -3.18 3.34
CA ILE A 47 14.39 -4.01 2.33
C ILE A 47 14.62 -3.21 1.04
N CYS A 48 13.62 -2.50 0.57
CA CYS A 48 13.73 -1.72 -0.66
C CYS A 48 14.70 -0.56 -0.50
N THR A 49 14.70 0.11 0.63
CA THR A 49 15.61 1.21 0.92
C THR A 49 17.06 0.73 0.98
N GLU A 50 17.30 -0.40 1.64
CA GLU A 50 18.64 -1.00 1.70
C GLU A 50 19.18 -1.38 0.34
N ARG A 51 18.32 -1.72 -0.60
CA ARG A 51 18.70 -2.04 -1.98
C ARG A 51 18.87 -0.81 -2.87
N GLY A 52 18.74 0.37 -2.30
CA GLY A 52 18.98 1.63 -3.02
C GLY A 52 17.79 2.20 -3.75
N TYR A 53 16.58 1.71 -3.52
CA TYR A 53 15.37 2.25 -4.14
C TYR A 53 14.83 3.45 -3.38
N GLU A 54 14.28 4.39 -4.11
CA GLU A 54 13.44 5.45 -3.57
C GLU A 54 12.03 4.88 -3.37
N VAL A 55 11.54 4.87 -2.14
CA VAL A 55 10.30 4.19 -1.78
C VAL A 55 9.21 5.18 -1.42
N ILE A 56 8.05 5.00 -2.03
CA ILE A 56 6.81 5.71 -1.67
C ILE A 56 5.73 4.66 -1.45
N ALA A 57 5.08 4.72 -0.29
CA ALA A 57 3.94 3.87 0.02
C ALA A 57 2.66 4.70 -0.01
N LEU A 58 1.70 4.30 -0.83
CA LEU A 58 0.43 4.98 -0.96
C LEU A 58 -0.61 4.29 -0.09
N LEU A 59 -1.23 5.03 0.81
CA LEU A 59 -2.20 4.52 1.77
C LEU A 59 -3.46 5.36 1.73
N LYS A 60 -4.61 4.72 1.63
CA LYS A 60 -5.89 5.44 1.64
C LYS A 60 -6.09 6.15 2.97
N HIS A 61 -6.57 7.38 2.89
CA HIS A 61 -6.80 8.23 4.06
C HIS A 61 -7.73 7.55 5.08
N GLY A 62 -8.80 6.91 4.62
CA GLY A 62 -9.74 6.21 5.50
C GLY A 62 -9.09 5.07 6.28
N THR A 63 -8.22 4.30 5.64
CA THR A 63 -7.46 3.23 6.30
C THR A 63 -6.53 3.79 7.37
N TYR A 64 -5.84 4.87 7.05
CA TYR A 64 -4.96 5.55 8.00
C TYR A 64 -5.73 6.09 9.20
N THR A 65 -6.87 6.76 8.96
CA THR A 65 -7.71 7.31 10.00
C THR A 65 -8.22 6.23 10.96
N TYR A 66 -8.66 5.10 10.40
CA TYR A 66 -9.08 3.96 11.20
C TYR A 66 -7.95 3.47 12.12
N GLY A 67 -6.74 3.31 11.57
CA GLY A 67 -5.58 2.88 12.34
C GLY A 67 -5.22 3.85 13.46
N ILE A 68 -5.28 5.16 13.19
CA ILE A 68 -5.03 6.21 14.19
C ILE A 68 -6.04 6.13 15.34
N ILE A 69 -7.31 5.97 15.03
CA ILE A 69 -8.37 5.89 16.04
C ILE A 69 -8.13 4.69 16.96
N GLN A 70 -7.83 3.54 16.37
CA GLN A 70 -7.59 2.32 17.15
C GLN A 70 -6.30 2.42 17.97
N PHE A 71 -5.26 3.04 17.42
CA PHE A 71 -4.01 3.24 18.12
C PHE A 71 -4.19 4.18 19.32
N LYS A 72 -4.90 5.29 19.15
CA LYS A 72 -5.17 6.25 20.22
C LYS A 72 -6.08 5.68 21.30
N ALA A 73 -6.94 4.73 20.94
CA ALA A 73 -7.79 4.01 21.88
C ALA A 73 -7.03 2.92 22.66
N ASN A 74 -5.73 2.80 22.45
CA ASN A 74 -4.86 1.79 23.07
C ASN A 74 -5.29 0.35 22.77
N ASN A 75 -5.85 0.13 21.59
CA ASN A 75 -6.17 -1.23 21.15
C ASN A 75 -4.87 -2.01 20.94
N PRO A 76 -4.61 -3.10 21.70
CA PRO A 76 -3.36 -3.85 21.63
C PRO A 76 -3.03 -4.39 20.22
N GLU A 77 -4.05 -4.70 19.42
CA GLU A 77 -3.86 -5.20 18.07
C GLU A 77 -3.31 -4.13 17.10
N TYR A 78 -3.39 -2.85 17.49
CA TYR A 78 -2.94 -1.71 16.70
C TYR A 78 -1.71 -1.03 17.28
N SER A 79 -1.04 -1.63 18.25
CA SER A 79 0.16 -1.05 18.86
C SER A 79 1.26 -0.80 17.81
N ASP A 80 1.39 -1.67 16.81
CA ASP A 80 2.39 -1.56 15.75
C ASP A 80 2.07 -0.45 14.75
N PHE A 81 0.87 0.12 14.81
CA PHE A 81 0.49 1.22 13.91
C PHE A 81 1.35 2.47 14.11
N ALA A 82 2.01 2.59 15.24
CA ALA A 82 2.98 3.65 15.47
C ALA A 82 4.05 3.73 14.37
N SER A 83 4.45 2.58 13.83
CA SER A 83 5.43 2.51 12.74
C SER A 83 4.93 3.17 11.47
N ILE A 84 3.64 3.01 11.16
CA ILE A 84 2.99 3.65 10.01
C ILE A 84 2.97 5.17 10.20
N ILE A 85 2.67 5.63 11.40
CA ILE A 85 2.67 7.06 11.75
C ILE A 85 4.06 7.64 11.50
N GLN A 86 5.10 6.94 11.94
CA GLN A 86 6.49 7.37 11.75
C GLN A 86 6.86 7.44 10.27
N LEU A 87 6.48 6.45 9.47
CA LEU A 87 6.73 6.44 8.03
C LEU A 87 6.02 7.61 7.34
N LYS A 88 4.82 7.95 7.78
CA LYS A 88 4.12 9.13 7.26
C LYS A 88 4.85 10.42 7.60
N GLU A 89 5.32 10.55 8.82
CA GLU A 89 6.08 11.75 9.25
C GLU A 89 7.38 11.91 8.46
N LYS A 90 8.01 10.80 8.09
CA LYS A 90 9.21 10.79 7.25
C LYS A 90 8.93 11.06 5.77
N GLY A 91 7.66 11.14 5.37
CA GLY A 91 7.26 11.36 3.99
C GLY A 91 7.30 10.12 3.11
N ILE A 92 7.52 8.95 3.68
CA ILE A 92 7.53 7.68 2.94
C ILE A 92 6.11 7.20 2.68
N VAL A 93 5.24 7.25 3.69
CA VAL A 93 3.81 6.98 3.50
C VAL A 93 3.12 8.28 3.11
N LYS A 94 2.41 8.24 1.98
CA LYS A 94 1.59 9.36 1.50
C LYS A 94 0.13 8.94 1.46
N LEU A 95 -0.72 9.79 1.99
CA LEU A 95 -2.15 9.50 2.02
C LEU A 95 -2.79 9.90 0.70
N ILE A 96 -3.66 9.02 0.20
CA ILE A 96 -4.46 9.28 -0.99
C ILE A 96 -5.94 9.30 -0.60
N ASP A 97 -6.77 9.93 -1.44
CA ASP A 97 -8.21 10.01 -1.21
C ASP A 97 -8.79 8.59 -1.14
N SER A 98 -9.61 8.33 -0.13
CA SER A 98 -10.28 7.03 0.03
C SER A 98 -11.22 6.70 -1.12
N LYS A 99 -11.61 7.68 -1.92
CA LYS A 99 -12.42 7.50 -3.13
C LYS A 99 -11.60 7.05 -4.34
N GLU A 100 -10.27 7.23 -4.28
CA GLU A 100 -9.41 6.77 -5.35
C GLU A 100 -9.43 5.24 -5.38
N ASP A 101 -9.53 4.69 -6.57
CA ASP A 101 -9.50 3.24 -6.75
C ASP A 101 -8.07 2.71 -6.85
N ASP A 102 -7.95 1.40 -7.04
CA ASP A 102 -6.66 0.73 -7.15
C ASP A 102 -5.85 1.22 -8.36
N LEU A 103 -6.53 1.79 -9.36
CA LEU A 103 -5.88 2.31 -10.56
C LEU A 103 -4.99 3.52 -10.28
N PHE A 104 -5.23 4.25 -9.19
CA PHE A 104 -4.35 5.35 -8.79
C PHE A 104 -2.91 4.88 -8.64
N ILE A 105 -2.72 3.71 -8.03
CA ILE A 105 -1.39 3.12 -7.82
C ILE A 105 -0.76 2.73 -9.15
N VAL A 106 -1.55 2.13 -10.04
CA VAL A 106 -1.10 1.77 -11.39
C VAL A 106 -0.67 2.99 -12.18
N GLU A 107 -1.51 4.02 -12.21
CA GLU A 107 -1.23 5.26 -12.94
C GLU A 107 0.01 5.97 -12.38
N HIS A 108 0.14 6.02 -11.06
CA HIS A 108 1.31 6.61 -10.42
C HIS A 108 2.59 5.84 -10.78
N GLY A 109 2.55 4.51 -10.73
CA GLY A 109 3.68 3.68 -11.11
C GLY A 109 4.10 3.89 -12.56
N LEU A 110 3.14 3.93 -13.48
CA LEU A 110 3.42 4.18 -14.89
C LEU A 110 4.02 5.56 -15.13
N ASN A 111 3.46 6.60 -14.50
CA ASN A 111 3.93 7.97 -14.64
C ASN A 111 5.36 8.15 -14.12
N GLN A 112 5.71 7.46 -13.04
CA GLN A 112 7.03 7.55 -12.42
C GLN A 112 8.02 6.53 -12.97
N ASN A 113 7.59 5.66 -13.87
CA ASN A 113 8.36 4.50 -14.30
C ASN A 113 8.90 3.73 -13.08
N ALA A 114 8.04 3.46 -12.11
CA ALA A 114 8.38 2.85 -10.84
C ALA A 114 7.94 1.40 -10.79
N ILE A 115 8.66 0.59 -10.03
CA ILE A 115 8.22 -0.75 -9.68
C ILE A 115 6.96 -0.63 -8.81
N ILE A 116 5.97 -1.46 -9.09
CA ILE A 116 4.70 -1.49 -8.36
C ILE A 116 4.67 -2.71 -7.46
N LEU A 117 4.75 -2.51 -6.16
CA LEU A 117 4.69 -3.60 -5.18
C LEU A 117 3.26 -3.76 -4.69
N THR A 118 2.59 -4.82 -5.16
CA THR A 118 1.21 -5.14 -4.80
C THR A 118 0.94 -6.62 -5.04
N ARG A 119 -0.02 -7.18 -4.33
CA ARG A 119 -0.52 -8.53 -4.58
C ARG A 119 -1.71 -8.55 -5.53
N ASP A 120 -2.25 -7.37 -5.86
CA ASP A 120 -3.41 -7.25 -6.75
C ASP A 120 -2.99 -7.41 -8.22
N TRP A 121 -3.75 -8.18 -8.97
CA TRP A 121 -3.58 -8.34 -10.42
C TRP A 121 -4.44 -7.39 -11.23
N PHE A 122 -5.31 -6.61 -10.58
CA PHE A 122 -6.18 -5.61 -11.22
C PHE A 122 -7.14 -6.21 -12.27
N ASN A 123 -7.56 -7.46 -12.07
CA ASN A 123 -8.39 -8.18 -13.04
C ASN A 123 -9.71 -7.45 -13.35
N ASP A 124 -10.31 -6.81 -12.33
CA ASP A 124 -11.57 -6.08 -12.49
C ASP A 124 -11.43 -4.87 -13.43
N HIS A 125 -10.22 -4.37 -13.60
CA HIS A 125 -9.95 -3.15 -14.38
C HIS A 125 -9.41 -3.41 -15.78
N ARG A 126 -8.80 -4.56 -16.01
CA ARG A 126 -8.12 -4.85 -17.28
C ARG A 126 -9.05 -4.79 -18.50
N GLU A 127 -10.26 -5.29 -18.34
CA GLU A 127 -11.25 -5.27 -19.42
C GLU A 127 -11.88 -3.89 -19.61
N ASN A 128 -12.06 -3.14 -18.53
CA ASN A 128 -12.76 -1.86 -18.52
C ASN A 128 -11.85 -0.67 -18.85
N ARG A 129 -10.54 -0.83 -18.69
CA ARG A 129 -9.57 0.24 -18.88
C ARG A 129 -8.52 -0.19 -19.90
N SER A 130 -8.95 -0.35 -21.15
CA SER A 130 -8.06 -0.71 -22.26
C SER A 130 -7.08 0.40 -22.65
N ASP A 131 -7.28 1.61 -22.15
CA ASP A 131 -6.38 2.75 -22.32
C ASP A 131 -5.08 2.61 -21.52
N ILE A 132 -5.03 1.72 -20.53
CA ILE A 132 -3.84 1.47 -19.72
C ILE A 132 -2.96 0.44 -20.42
N ASP A 133 -1.65 0.71 -20.43
CA ASP A 133 -0.65 -0.22 -20.95
C ASP A 133 -0.40 -1.34 -19.92
N TRP A 134 -1.24 -2.37 -19.96
CA TRP A 134 -1.17 -3.48 -19.00
C TRP A 134 0.09 -4.32 -19.17
N ASP A 135 0.66 -4.39 -20.37
CA ASP A 135 1.93 -5.09 -20.57
C ASP A 135 3.05 -4.40 -19.77
N LYS A 136 3.05 -3.08 -19.78
CA LYS A 136 4.03 -2.32 -18.98
C LYS A 136 3.76 -2.49 -17.48
N VAL A 137 2.50 -2.49 -17.05
CA VAL A 137 2.13 -2.75 -15.65
C VAL A 137 2.68 -4.10 -15.21
N ASP A 138 2.49 -5.13 -16.00
CA ASP A 138 2.96 -6.48 -15.68
C ASP A 138 4.49 -6.54 -15.59
N THR A 139 5.18 -5.72 -16.37
CA THR A 139 6.64 -5.61 -16.31
C THR A 139 7.10 -4.91 -15.02
N LEU A 140 6.38 -3.89 -14.58
CA LEU A 140 6.75 -3.11 -13.37
C LEU A 140 6.28 -3.75 -12.07
N ARG A 141 5.29 -4.61 -12.13
CA ARG A 141 4.68 -5.22 -10.95
C ARG A 141 5.56 -6.32 -10.35
N ILE A 142 5.65 -6.33 -9.04
CA ILE A 142 6.28 -7.41 -8.28
C ILE A 142 5.40 -7.81 -7.09
#